data_c3df5b4d5af5523438fa8f41d0c7c753
#
_entry.id   c3df5b4d5af5523438fa8f41d0c7c753
#
_cell.length_a   1.000
_cell.length_b   1.000
_cell.length_c   1.000
_cell.angle_alpha   90.00
_cell.angle_beta   90.00
_cell.angle_gamma   90.00
#
_symmetry.space_group_name_H-M   'P 1'
#
loop_
_entity.id
_entity.type
_entity.pdbx_description
1 polymer ?
#
loop_
_entity_poly.entity_id
_entity_poly.type
_entity_poly.pdbx_seq_one_letter_code
_entity_poly.pdbx_strand_id
1 'polypeptide(L)'
;TVDIFPAIETFDGAAYRIEFWDDEVDRISSFDPQTGQEIDEQDELNIYPTNLFVTTQERINTAIGQIDVDLGTQVNFLREIGKPYEAKRLYERVTFDLEMIRELGHCSGIENYSRYFDGRQAGERPFCLLDYFPKDFLLVVDESHVTIPQIRAMYGGDYSRKKNLVDYGFRLPAAMDNRPLTFDEFESLTPLAIYVSATPADYELEKSEGIVVDQV
;
A
#
# COMPACT_ATOMS: atom_id res chain seq x y z
N THR A 1 -18.07 -13.44 -21.57
CA THR A 1 -18.05 -13.81 -20.15
C THR A 1 -16.95 -13.02 -19.45
N VAL A 2 -17.23 -12.50 -18.25
CA VAL A 2 -16.28 -11.80 -17.38
C VAL A 2 -16.34 -12.43 -15.99
N ASP A 3 -15.20 -12.85 -15.49
CA ASP A 3 -15.07 -13.38 -14.12
C ASP A 3 -14.54 -12.27 -13.20
N ILE A 4 -15.21 -12.07 -12.05
CA ILE A 4 -14.90 -11.04 -11.08
C ILE A 4 -14.56 -11.70 -9.75
N PHE A 5 -13.37 -11.40 -9.25
CA PHE A 5 -12.88 -11.87 -7.96
C PHE A 5 -12.92 -10.70 -6.97
N PRO A 6 -13.90 -10.67 -6.04
CA PRO A 6 -13.98 -9.60 -5.05
C PRO A 6 -12.73 -9.57 -4.17
N ALA A 7 -12.17 -8.38 -3.94
CA ALA A 7 -10.99 -8.20 -3.09
C ALA A 7 -11.30 -8.29 -1.58
N ILE A 8 -12.57 -8.31 -1.20
CA ILE A 8 -13.02 -8.38 0.19
C ILE A 8 -13.71 -9.73 0.38
N GLU A 9 -13.28 -10.51 1.36
CA GLU A 9 -13.89 -11.76 1.81
C GLU A 9 -15.28 -11.53 2.46
N THR A 10 -16.10 -10.64 1.89
CA THR A 10 -17.47 -10.40 2.39
C THR A 10 -18.45 -11.45 1.94
N PHE A 11 -18.06 -12.36 1.06
CA PHE A 11 -18.92 -13.35 0.44
C PHE A 11 -18.26 -14.74 0.43
N ASP A 12 -18.05 -15.36 1.56
CA ASP A 12 -17.64 -16.77 1.72
C ASP A 12 -16.60 -17.30 0.69
N GLY A 13 -15.76 -16.40 0.14
CA GLY A 13 -14.74 -16.73 -0.86
C GLY A 13 -15.27 -16.96 -2.27
N ALA A 14 -16.52 -16.63 -2.59
CA ALA A 14 -17.09 -16.80 -3.91
C ALA A 14 -16.59 -15.75 -4.91
N ALA A 15 -16.42 -16.15 -6.17
CA ALA A 15 -16.24 -15.28 -7.31
C ALA A 15 -17.54 -15.19 -8.13
N TYR A 16 -17.64 -14.21 -8.99
CA TYR A 16 -18.81 -13.98 -9.81
C TYR A 16 -18.50 -14.10 -11.29
N ARG A 17 -19.41 -14.68 -12.05
CA ARG A 17 -19.35 -14.79 -13.49
C ARG A 17 -20.51 -14.04 -14.12
N ILE A 18 -20.20 -13.12 -15.03
CA ILE A 18 -21.17 -12.39 -15.83
C ILE A 18 -21.07 -12.85 -17.27
N GLU A 19 -22.13 -13.43 -17.78
CA GLU A 19 -22.25 -13.86 -19.16
C GLU A 19 -23.00 -12.80 -19.96
N PHE A 20 -22.50 -12.50 -21.15
CA PHE A 20 -23.08 -11.51 -22.03
C PHE A 20 -23.58 -12.19 -23.30
N TRP A 21 -24.74 -11.74 -23.77
CA TRP A 21 -25.22 -11.98 -25.12
C TRP A 21 -25.19 -10.66 -25.88
N ASP A 22 -24.21 -10.51 -26.78
CA ASP A 22 -23.85 -9.23 -27.41
C ASP A 22 -23.51 -8.17 -26.32
N ASP A 23 -24.23 -7.06 -26.27
CA ASP A 23 -24.04 -5.97 -25.29
C ASP A 23 -24.96 -6.08 -24.04
N GLU A 24 -25.77 -7.13 -23.94
CA GLU A 24 -26.68 -7.34 -22.80
C GLU A 24 -26.12 -8.40 -21.86
N VAL A 25 -26.37 -8.21 -20.53
CA VAL A 25 -26.08 -9.22 -19.53
C VAL A 25 -27.14 -10.32 -19.64
N ASP A 26 -26.72 -11.53 -19.97
CA ASP A 26 -27.57 -12.70 -20.10
C ASP A 26 -27.74 -13.42 -18.76
N ARG A 27 -26.63 -13.56 -18.02
CA ARG A 27 -26.62 -14.32 -16.77
C ARG A 27 -25.56 -13.80 -15.80
N ILE A 28 -25.88 -13.83 -14.51
CA ILE A 28 -24.95 -13.58 -13.41
C ILE A 28 -24.97 -14.79 -12.49
N SER A 29 -23.81 -15.41 -12.23
CA SER A 29 -23.68 -16.52 -11.29
C SER A 29 -22.50 -16.33 -10.33
N SER A 30 -22.61 -16.88 -9.13
CA SER A 30 -21.50 -17.04 -8.22
C SER A 30 -20.88 -18.43 -8.38
N PHE A 31 -19.56 -18.51 -8.25
CA PHE A 31 -18.83 -19.77 -8.37
C PHE A 31 -17.67 -19.85 -7.37
N ASP A 32 -17.27 -21.07 -7.04
CA ASP A 32 -16.07 -21.33 -6.24
C ASP A 32 -14.82 -21.14 -7.11
N PRO A 33 -13.93 -20.17 -6.77
CA PRO A 33 -12.74 -19.88 -7.57
C PRO A 33 -11.71 -21.02 -7.62
N GLN A 34 -11.74 -21.96 -6.69
CA GLN A 34 -10.81 -23.09 -6.64
C GLN A 34 -11.29 -24.26 -7.50
N THR A 35 -12.58 -24.55 -7.46
CA THR A 35 -13.17 -25.70 -8.17
C THR A 35 -13.82 -25.31 -9.49
N GLY A 36 -14.16 -24.04 -9.68
CA GLY A 36 -14.93 -23.54 -10.82
C GLY A 36 -16.42 -23.95 -10.79
N GLN A 37 -16.87 -24.59 -9.68
CA GLN A 37 -18.28 -25.00 -9.55
C GLN A 37 -19.17 -23.81 -9.27
N GLU A 38 -20.26 -23.75 -10.02
CA GLU A 38 -21.32 -22.76 -9.80
C GLU A 38 -22.01 -23.01 -8.46
N ILE A 39 -22.23 -21.92 -7.69
CA ILE A 39 -22.85 -21.96 -6.38
C ILE A 39 -24.32 -21.52 -6.50
N ASP A 40 -24.55 -20.34 -7.10
CA ASP A 40 -25.88 -19.74 -7.15
C ASP A 40 -25.99 -18.78 -8.35
N GLU A 41 -27.23 -18.57 -8.84
CA GLU A 41 -27.58 -17.62 -9.89
C GLU A 41 -28.25 -16.39 -9.27
N GLN A 42 -27.92 -15.20 -9.77
CA GLN A 42 -28.38 -13.93 -9.22
C GLN A 42 -28.93 -13.02 -10.31
N ASP A 43 -30.00 -12.31 -10.00
CA ASP A 43 -30.60 -11.33 -10.90
C ASP A 43 -29.85 -9.99 -10.92
N GLU A 44 -29.13 -9.68 -9.83
CA GLU A 44 -28.43 -8.42 -9.62
C GLU A 44 -27.13 -8.64 -8.83
N LEU A 45 -26.07 -7.95 -9.28
CA LEU A 45 -24.77 -7.96 -8.60
C LEU A 45 -24.30 -6.52 -8.36
N ASN A 46 -24.08 -6.17 -7.09
CA ASN A 46 -23.49 -4.90 -6.70
C ASN A 46 -21.99 -5.07 -6.42
N ILE A 47 -21.15 -4.48 -7.27
CA ILE A 47 -19.70 -4.50 -7.12
C ILE A 47 -19.24 -3.16 -6.59
N TYR A 48 -18.67 -3.18 -5.40
CA TYR A 48 -18.13 -1.98 -4.76
C TYR A 48 -16.64 -1.82 -5.09
N PRO A 49 -16.16 -0.59 -5.32
CA PRO A 49 -14.74 -0.35 -5.54
C PRO A 49 -13.93 -0.76 -4.31
N THR A 50 -12.81 -1.44 -4.53
CA THR A 50 -11.87 -1.78 -3.47
C THR A 50 -11.11 -0.53 -3.06
N ASN A 51 -11.20 -0.18 -1.78
CA ASN A 51 -10.32 0.78 -1.16
C ASN A 51 -9.27 0.01 -0.34
N LEU A 52 -7.99 0.31 -0.54
CA LEU A 52 -6.87 -0.32 0.19
C LEU A 52 -6.96 -0.15 1.72
N PHE A 53 -7.75 0.81 2.19
CA PHE A 53 -7.93 1.12 3.60
C PHE A 53 -9.34 0.81 4.11
N VAL A 54 -10.03 -0.13 3.47
CA VAL A 54 -11.32 -0.63 4.00
C VAL A 54 -11.05 -1.39 5.29
N THR A 55 -11.69 -0.95 6.35
CA THR A 55 -11.58 -1.56 7.68
C THR A 55 -12.91 -1.41 8.41
N THR A 56 -13.05 -2.07 9.58
CA THR A 56 -14.26 -1.99 10.38
C THR A 56 -14.49 -0.57 10.91
N GLN A 57 -15.76 -0.19 11.14
CA GLN A 57 -16.10 1.11 11.71
C GLN A 57 -15.44 1.36 13.08
N GLU A 58 -15.24 0.31 13.87
CA GLU A 58 -14.53 0.38 15.14
C GLU A 58 -13.06 0.79 14.97
N ARG A 59 -12.37 0.21 13.99
CA ARG A 59 -10.98 0.58 13.66
C ARG A 59 -10.90 2.00 13.11
N ILE A 60 -11.85 2.42 12.28
CA ILE A 60 -11.93 3.80 11.78
C ILE A 60 -12.04 4.77 12.97
N ASN A 61 -12.96 4.52 13.90
CA ASN A 61 -13.13 5.37 15.07
C ASN A 61 -11.89 5.41 15.96
N THR A 62 -11.22 4.28 16.12
CA THR A 62 -9.96 4.19 16.88
C THR A 62 -8.86 5.00 16.17
N ALA A 63 -8.70 4.85 14.87
CA ALA A 63 -7.73 5.60 14.06
C ALA A 63 -7.98 7.10 14.14
N ILE A 64 -9.24 7.55 14.00
CA ILE A 64 -9.63 8.97 14.14
C ILE A 64 -9.20 9.52 15.50
N GLY A 65 -9.46 8.77 16.59
CA GLY A 65 -9.04 9.20 17.94
C GLY A 65 -7.53 9.34 18.07
N GLN A 66 -6.74 8.40 17.51
CA GLN A 66 -5.29 8.46 17.54
C GLN A 66 -4.75 9.62 16.67
N ILE A 67 -5.31 9.85 15.49
CA ILE A 67 -4.93 10.96 14.61
C ILE A 67 -5.19 12.30 15.30
N ASP A 68 -6.31 12.46 16.00
CA ASP A 68 -6.66 13.69 16.70
C ASP A 68 -5.68 14.00 17.85
N VAL A 69 -5.27 12.99 18.60
CA VAL A 69 -4.24 13.11 19.65
C VAL A 69 -2.90 13.52 19.06
N ASP A 70 -2.46 12.88 17.99
CA ASP A 70 -1.19 13.19 17.31
C ASP A 70 -1.24 14.59 16.67
N LEU A 71 -2.40 15.00 16.15
CA LEU A 71 -2.63 16.35 15.63
C LEU A 71 -2.42 17.39 16.74
N GLY A 72 -3.07 17.23 17.87
CA GLY A 72 -2.92 18.11 19.04
C GLY A 72 -1.46 18.25 19.45
N THR A 73 -0.75 17.14 19.56
CA THR A 73 0.66 17.08 19.92
C THR A 73 1.53 17.83 18.91
N GLN A 74 1.36 17.56 17.62
CA GLN A 74 2.17 18.17 16.56
C GLN A 74 1.88 19.66 16.40
N VAL A 75 0.62 20.09 16.53
CA VAL A 75 0.22 21.51 16.49
C VAL A 75 0.87 22.28 17.64
N ASN A 76 0.86 21.73 18.85
CA ASN A 76 1.52 22.37 20.00
C ASN A 76 3.03 22.44 19.80
N PHE A 77 3.67 21.37 19.36
CA PHE A 77 5.09 21.36 19.03
C PHE A 77 5.47 22.45 18.00
N LEU A 78 4.71 22.55 16.90
CA LEU A 78 4.96 23.58 15.86
C LEU A 78 4.82 25.01 16.43
N ARG A 79 3.87 25.26 17.33
CA ARG A 79 3.70 26.56 17.99
C ARG A 79 4.88 26.88 18.90
N GLU A 80 5.34 25.91 19.69
CA GLU A 80 6.48 26.04 20.60
C GLU A 80 7.79 26.39 19.88
N ILE A 81 8.01 25.81 18.69
CA ILE A 81 9.19 26.10 17.87
C ILE A 81 9.04 27.34 16.97
N GLY A 82 7.99 28.16 17.19
CA GLY A 82 7.79 29.41 16.47
C GLY A 82 7.24 29.27 15.04
N LYS A 83 6.51 28.19 14.74
CA LYS A 83 5.88 27.91 13.44
C LYS A 83 4.34 27.96 13.50
N PRO A 84 3.72 29.10 13.84
CA PRO A 84 2.27 29.18 14.03
C PRO A 84 1.48 29.03 12.71
N TYR A 85 2.05 29.39 11.57
CA TYR A 85 1.38 29.25 10.26
C TYR A 85 1.33 27.79 9.82
N GLU A 86 2.42 27.04 10.04
CA GLU A 86 2.49 25.60 9.79
C GLU A 86 1.54 24.85 10.73
N ALA A 87 1.49 25.24 12.01
CA ALA A 87 0.55 24.68 12.98
C ALA A 87 -0.91 24.86 12.55
N LYS A 88 -1.28 26.08 12.08
CA LYS A 88 -2.62 26.37 11.59
C LYS A 88 -2.96 25.54 10.35
N ARG A 89 -2.05 25.49 9.38
CA ARG A 89 -2.23 24.73 8.14
C ARG A 89 -2.44 23.25 8.43
N LEU A 90 -1.61 22.67 9.31
CA LEU A 90 -1.72 21.27 9.71
C LEU A 90 -3.07 20.98 10.35
N TYR A 91 -3.49 21.86 11.29
CA TYR A 91 -4.76 21.73 11.98
C TYR A 91 -5.94 21.74 10.99
N GLU A 92 -6.02 22.75 10.12
CA GLU A 92 -7.10 22.89 9.13
C GLU A 92 -7.13 21.68 8.18
N ARG A 93 -5.97 21.25 7.70
CA ARG A 93 -5.88 20.11 6.77
C ARG A 93 -6.33 18.80 7.41
N VAL A 94 -5.78 18.46 8.57
CA VAL A 94 -6.08 17.18 9.22
C VAL A 94 -7.52 17.15 9.74
N THR A 95 -8.04 18.25 10.27
CA THR A 95 -9.45 18.34 10.67
C THR A 95 -10.38 18.07 9.51
N PHE A 96 -10.11 18.67 8.35
CA PHE A 96 -10.88 18.40 7.12
C PHE A 96 -10.78 16.91 6.69
N ASP A 97 -9.56 16.35 6.71
CA ASP A 97 -9.35 14.93 6.37
C ASP A 97 -10.12 14.00 7.33
N LEU A 98 -10.15 14.33 8.64
CA LEU A 98 -10.93 13.56 9.65
C LEU A 98 -12.43 13.65 9.43
N GLU A 99 -12.96 14.81 9.02
CA GLU A 99 -14.37 14.97 8.65
C GLU A 99 -14.72 14.10 7.45
N MET A 100 -13.88 14.10 6.41
CA MET A 100 -14.06 13.26 5.23
C MET A 100 -14.03 11.77 5.58
N ILE A 101 -13.12 11.34 6.46
CA ILE A 101 -13.04 9.94 6.91
C ILE A 101 -14.29 9.55 7.70
N ARG A 102 -14.84 10.44 8.56
CA ARG A 102 -16.06 10.17 9.31
C ARG A 102 -17.28 10.02 8.41
N GLU A 103 -17.45 10.91 7.44
CA GLU A 103 -18.64 10.99 6.58
C GLU A 103 -18.62 9.99 5.42
N LEU A 104 -17.45 9.81 4.80
CA LEU A 104 -17.29 9.05 3.56
C LEU A 104 -16.44 7.78 3.71
N GLY A 105 -15.84 7.55 4.88
CA GLY A 105 -14.91 6.44 5.11
C GLY A 105 -13.54 6.64 4.46
N HIS A 106 -13.29 7.74 3.76
CA HIS A 106 -12.01 8.00 3.08
C HIS A 106 -11.73 9.50 2.96
N CYS A 107 -10.45 9.85 2.70
CA CYS A 107 -10.04 11.20 2.32
C CYS A 107 -8.95 11.15 1.24
N SER A 108 -8.73 12.28 0.57
CA SER A 108 -7.60 12.41 -0.37
C SER A 108 -6.28 12.36 0.37
N GLY A 109 -5.43 11.36 0.05
CA GLY A 109 -4.16 11.13 0.73
C GLY A 109 -4.30 10.31 2.00
N ILE A 110 -5.34 9.46 2.09
CA ILE A 110 -5.57 8.56 3.25
C ILE A 110 -4.35 7.67 3.56
N GLU A 111 -3.52 7.38 2.58
CA GLU A 111 -2.27 6.63 2.75
C GLU A 111 -1.31 7.29 3.74
N ASN A 112 -1.41 8.61 3.96
CA ASN A 112 -0.60 9.31 4.95
C ASN A 112 -1.00 9.01 6.40
N TYR A 113 -2.14 8.37 6.57
CA TYR A 113 -2.69 7.89 7.85
C TYR A 113 -2.65 6.37 7.97
N SER A 114 -2.03 5.66 7.01
CA SER A 114 -2.06 4.19 6.91
C SER A 114 -1.72 3.47 8.20
N ARG A 115 -0.71 3.92 8.94
CA ARG A 115 -0.27 3.26 10.18
C ARG A 115 -1.36 3.18 11.25
N TYR A 116 -2.31 4.15 11.29
CA TYR A 116 -3.41 4.12 12.25
C TYR A 116 -4.48 3.09 11.88
N PHE A 117 -4.68 2.87 10.57
CA PHE A 117 -5.66 1.92 10.07
C PHE A 117 -5.18 0.47 10.14
N ASP A 118 -3.89 0.23 9.91
CA ASP A 118 -3.28 -1.10 9.95
C ASP A 118 -2.66 -1.45 11.32
N GLY A 119 -2.66 -0.51 12.27
CA GLY A 119 -2.24 -0.74 13.65
C GLY A 119 -0.72 -0.82 13.85
N ARG A 120 0.07 -0.35 12.86
CA ARG A 120 1.54 -0.32 12.98
C ARG A 120 1.99 0.72 13.98
N GLN A 121 3.15 0.45 14.58
CA GLN A 121 3.85 1.43 15.42
C GLN A 121 4.61 2.44 14.55
N ALA A 122 4.96 3.59 15.14
CA ALA A 122 5.80 4.58 14.48
C ALA A 122 7.15 3.98 14.06
N GLY A 123 7.56 4.20 12.81
CA GLY A 123 8.79 3.66 12.24
C GLY A 123 8.69 2.27 11.62
N GLU A 124 7.61 1.52 11.89
CA GLU A 124 7.40 0.23 11.25
C GLU A 124 7.11 0.41 9.75
N ARG A 125 7.72 -0.45 8.93
CA ARG A 125 7.49 -0.44 7.50
C ARG A 125 6.05 -0.84 7.15
N PRO A 126 5.46 -0.31 6.08
CA PRO A 126 4.19 -0.82 5.56
C PRO A 126 4.37 -2.21 4.94
N PHE A 127 3.26 -2.94 4.85
CA PHE A 127 3.21 -4.13 4.01
C PHE A 127 3.39 -3.75 2.55
N CYS A 128 4.08 -4.60 1.80
CA CYS A 128 4.30 -4.44 0.38
C CYS A 128 3.96 -5.74 -0.36
N LEU A 129 4.00 -5.71 -1.68
CA LEU A 129 3.68 -6.88 -2.51
C LEU A 129 4.48 -8.13 -2.12
N LEU A 130 5.76 -7.96 -1.71
CA LEU A 130 6.63 -9.08 -1.34
C LEU A 130 6.15 -9.83 -0.09
N ASP A 131 5.40 -9.18 0.81
CA ASP A 131 4.86 -9.82 2.00
C ASP A 131 3.77 -10.87 1.70
N TYR A 132 3.16 -10.81 0.51
CA TYR A 132 2.09 -11.72 0.07
C TYR A 132 2.62 -12.97 -0.65
N PHE A 133 3.91 -13.03 -0.96
CA PHE A 133 4.52 -14.22 -1.55
C PHE A 133 4.87 -15.26 -0.49
N PRO A 134 4.93 -16.55 -0.85
CA PRO A 134 5.50 -17.58 0.00
C PRO A 134 6.94 -17.22 0.41
N LYS A 135 7.39 -17.65 1.57
CA LYS A 135 8.72 -17.30 2.10
C LYS A 135 9.89 -17.80 1.24
N ASP A 136 9.64 -18.79 0.39
CA ASP A 136 10.60 -19.47 -0.49
C ASP A 136 10.44 -19.07 -1.97
N PHE A 137 9.84 -17.92 -2.24
CA PHE A 137 9.71 -17.42 -3.61
C PHE A 137 11.06 -17.07 -4.23
N LEU A 138 11.16 -17.23 -5.54
CA LEU A 138 12.29 -16.78 -6.34
C LEU A 138 11.98 -15.43 -6.99
N LEU A 139 12.78 -14.42 -6.69
CA LEU A 139 12.69 -13.12 -7.35
C LEU A 139 13.58 -13.11 -8.60
N VAL A 140 13.04 -12.75 -9.74
CA VAL A 140 13.80 -12.47 -10.96
C VAL A 140 13.81 -10.97 -11.18
N VAL A 141 15.01 -10.37 -11.17
CA VAL A 141 15.20 -8.93 -11.36
C VAL A 141 15.74 -8.69 -12.77
N ASP A 142 14.85 -8.20 -13.64
CA ASP A 142 15.25 -7.83 -15.00
C ASP A 142 15.91 -6.45 -15.02
N GLU A 143 16.85 -6.25 -15.96
CA GLU A 143 17.70 -5.05 -16.05
C GLU A 143 18.25 -4.63 -14.68
N SER A 144 18.80 -5.60 -13.97
CA SER A 144 19.18 -5.46 -12.55
C SER A 144 20.15 -4.31 -12.32
N HIS A 145 21.08 -4.05 -13.25
CA HIS A 145 22.03 -2.94 -13.20
C HIS A 145 21.38 -1.55 -13.12
N VAL A 146 20.11 -1.42 -13.54
CA VAL A 146 19.29 -0.20 -13.40
C VAL A 146 18.30 -0.33 -12.25
N THR A 147 17.64 -1.49 -12.13
CA THR A 147 16.57 -1.74 -11.16
C THR A 147 17.07 -1.67 -9.72
N ILE A 148 18.21 -2.30 -9.42
CA ILE A 148 18.77 -2.33 -8.06
C ILE A 148 19.16 -0.92 -7.55
N PRO A 149 19.90 -0.09 -8.31
CA PRO A 149 20.14 1.29 -7.90
C PRO A 149 18.88 2.11 -7.67
N GLN A 150 17.82 1.91 -8.46
CA GLN A 150 16.53 2.58 -8.26
C GLN A 150 15.88 2.17 -6.95
N ILE A 151 15.80 0.87 -6.65
CA ILE A 151 15.28 0.36 -5.37
C ILE A 151 16.06 0.97 -4.20
N ARG A 152 17.38 1.02 -4.29
CA ARG A 152 18.24 1.61 -3.26
C ARG A 152 17.97 3.09 -3.02
N ALA A 153 17.65 3.85 -4.07
CA ALA A 153 17.40 5.29 -3.99
C ALA A 153 15.98 5.65 -3.51
N MET A 154 14.99 4.75 -3.66
CA MET A 154 13.57 5.04 -3.40
C MET A 154 13.31 5.60 -2.00
N TYR A 155 13.85 4.95 -0.97
CA TYR A 155 13.63 5.36 0.42
C TYR A 155 14.14 6.78 0.69
N GLY A 156 15.37 7.10 0.27
CA GLY A 156 15.96 8.41 0.53
C GLY A 156 15.21 9.55 -0.15
N GLY A 157 14.77 9.34 -1.38
CA GLY A 157 13.97 10.31 -2.13
C GLY A 157 12.61 10.57 -1.50
N ASP A 158 11.89 9.52 -1.12
CA ASP A 158 10.59 9.62 -0.44
C ASP A 158 10.73 10.28 0.94
N TYR A 159 11.71 9.87 1.73
CA TYR A 159 12.01 10.43 3.04
C TYR A 159 12.22 11.95 2.98
N SER A 160 13.10 12.41 2.08
CA SER A 160 13.41 13.84 1.94
C SER A 160 12.17 14.65 1.56
N ARG A 161 11.36 14.15 0.64
CA ARG A 161 10.11 14.78 0.24
C ARG A 161 9.11 14.88 1.40
N LYS A 162 8.87 13.78 2.10
CA LYS A 162 7.90 13.72 3.21
C LYS A 162 8.35 14.52 4.41
N LYS A 163 9.65 14.51 4.72
CA LYS A 163 10.21 15.35 5.76
C LYS A 163 9.87 16.83 5.56
N ASN A 164 10.03 17.33 4.34
CA ASN A 164 9.62 18.69 4.02
C ASN A 164 8.12 18.92 4.24
N LEU A 165 7.26 17.98 3.83
CA LEU A 165 5.81 18.10 4.03
C LEU A 165 5.42 18.15 5.51
N VAL A 166 6.12 17.41 6.37
CA VAL A 166 5.92 17.45 7.83
C VAL A 166 6.47 18.74 8.43
N ASP A 167 7.70 19.12 8.10
CA ASP A 167 8.39 20.32 8.62
C ASP A 167 7.65 21.63 8.30
N TYR A 168 6.92 21.65 7.18
CA TYR A 168 6.11 22.79 6.75
C TYR A 168 4.60 22.65 7.06
N GLY A 169 4.20 21.69 7.89
CA GLY A 169 2.82 21.51 8.36
C GLY A 169 1.81 21.09 7.29
N PHE A 170 2.23 20.38 6.25
CA PHE A 170 1.34 19.81 5.24
C PHE A 170 0.86 18.42 5.58
N ARG A 171 1.61 17.68 6.43
CA ARG A 171 1.31 16.32 6.85
C ARG A 171 1.71 16.11 8.32
N LEU A 172 1.02 15.15 8.98
CA LEU A 172 1.46 14.62 10.27
C LEU A 172 2.75 13.82 10.13
N PRO A 173 3.55 13.68 11.20
CA PRO A 173 4.73 12.80 11.22
C PRO A 173 4.42 11.36 10.79
N ALA A 174 3.22 10.87 11.04
CA ALA A 174 2.75 9.54 10.60
C ALA A 174 2.86 9.29 9.08
N ALA A 175 2.83 10.35 8.26
CA ALA A 175 3.04 10.22 6.83
C ALA A 175 4.41 9.65 6.46
N MET A 176 5.40 9.79 7.34
CA MET A 176 6.75 9.21 7.17
C MET A 176 6.73 7.68 7.19
N ASP A 177 5.72 7.07 7.84
CA ASP A 177 5.61 5.63 8.00
C ASP A 177 4.95 4.92 6.78
N ASN A 178 4.32 5.69 5.88
CA ASN A 178 3.91 5.19 4.57
C ASN A 178 5.08 5.40 3.59
N ARG A 179 6.00 4.48 3.55
CA ARG A 179 7.29 4.62 2.85
C ARG A 179 7.67 3.38 2.05
N PRO A 180 8.50 3.52 1.02
CA PRO A 180 9.15 2.37 0.41
C PRO A 180 10.00 1.61 1.42
N LEU A 181 10.34 0.38 1.09
CA LEU A 181 11.35 -0.39 1.82
C LEU A 181 12.69 0.36 1.83
N THR A 182 13.43 0.24 2.91
CA THR A 182 14.87 0.46 2.86
C THR A 182 15.52 -0.65 2.04
N PHE A 183 16.74 -0.44 1.60
CA PHE A 183 17.43 -1.46 0.81
C PHE A 183 17.68 -2.74 1.62
N ASP A 184 18.04 -2.62 2.89
CA ASP A 184 18.24 -3.76 3.80
C ASP A 184 16.93 -4.54 4.03
N GLU A 185 15.79 -3.84 4.13
CA GLU A 185 14.47 -4.49 4.22
C GLU A 185 14.14 -5.26 2.94
N PHE A 186 14.44 -4.67 1.77
CA PHE A 186 14.28 -5.35 0.48
C PHE A 186 15.12 -6.62 0.42
N GLU A 187 16.41 -6.55 0.75
CA GLU A 187 17.28 -7.73 0.77
C GLU A 187 16.80 -8.82 1.74
N SER A 188 16.28 -8.42 2.90
CA SER A 188 15.77 -9.38 3.90
C SER A 188 14.50 -10.11 3.45
N LEU A 189 13.69 -9.49 2.59
CA LEU A 189 12.46 -10.06 2.03
C LEU A 189 12.69 -10.89 0.77
N THR A 190 13.89 -10.81 0.16
CA THR A 190 14.20 -11.46 -1.12
C THR A 190 15.43 -12.38 -0.98
N PRO A 191 15.29 -13.50 -0.23
CA PRO A 191 16.41 -14.37 0.08
C PRO A 191 16.97 -15.11 -1.14
N LEU A 192 16.15 -15.30 -2.18
CA LEU A 192 16.52 -15.98 -3.42
C LEU A 192 16.25 -15.04 -4.61
N ALA A 193 17.30 -14.68 -5.34
CA ALA A 193 17.17 -13.80 -6.49
C ALA A 193 18.03 -14.26 -7.68
N ILE A 194 17.49 -14.05 -8.87
CA ILE A 194 18.22 -14.12 -10.14
C ILE A 194 18.29 -12.70 -10.70
N TYR A 195 19.49 -12.24 -10.99
CA TYR A 195 19.73 -10.95 -11.62
C TYR A 195 19.94 -11.14 -13.12
N VAL A 196 19.12 -10.49 -13.93
CA VAL A 196 19.21 -10.52 -15.38
C VAL A 196 19.72 -9.16 -15.86
N SER A 197 20.81 -9.15 -16.59
CA SER A 197 21.42 -7.92 -17.11
C SER A 197 22.38 -8.21 -18.25
N ALA A 198 22.38 -7.38 -19.29
CA ALA A 198 23.41 -7.40 -20.31
C ALA A 198 24.75 -6.82 -19.81
N THR A 199 24.70 -5.99 -18.78
CA THR A 199 25.86 -5.29 -18.20
C THR A 199 25.77 -5.32 -16.67
N PRO A 200 26.01 -6.50 -16.03
CA PRO A 200 25.90 -6.63 -14.58
C PRO A 200 26.88 -5.68 -13.88
N ALA A 201 26.44 -5.09 -12.77
CA ALA A 201 27.23 -4.20 -11.94
C ALA A 201 27.87 -4.96 -10.77
N ASP A 202 28.71 -4.28 -10.00
CA ASP A 202 29.47 -4.88 -8.89
C ASP A 202 28.55 -5.56 -7.86
N TYR A 203 27.36 -4.99 -7.60
CA TYR A 203 26.40 -5.55 -6.65
C TYR A 203 25.94 -6.95 -7.05
N GLU A 204 25.53 -7.15 -8.31
CA GLU A 204 25.06 -8.46 -8.80
C GLU A 204 26.18 -9.48 -8.78
N LEU A 205 27.39 -9.09 -9.18
CA LEU A 205 28.56 -9.95 -9.17
C LEU A 205 28.97 -10.36 -7.75
N GLU A 206 28.88 -9.44 -6.79
CA GLU A 206 29.14 -9.72 -5.38
C GLU A 206 28.09 -10.67 -4.80
N LYS A 207 26.80 -10.40 -5.04
CA LYS A 207 25.67 -11.22 -4.51
C LYS A 207 25.61 -12.60 -5.13
N SER A 208 26.03 -12.78 -6.38
CA SER A 208 26.11 -14.09 -7.06
C SER A 208 27.40 -14.85 -6.76
N GLU A 209 28.30 -14.29 -5.92
CA GLU A 209 29.63 -14.87 -5.65
C GLU A 209 30.44 -15.12 -6.94
N GLY A 210 30.18 -14.32 -7.97
CA GLY A 210 30.80 -14.45 -9.29
C GLY A 210 30.24 -15.59 -10.15
N ILE A 211 29.13 -16.21 -9.76
CA ILE A 211 28.42 -17.20 -10.60
C ILE A 211 27.65 -16.45 -11.66
N VAL A 212 28.11 -16.52 -12.91
CA VAL A 212 27.49 -15.89 -14.06
C VAL A 212 27.19 -16.94 -15.12
N VAL A 213 26.01 -16.86 -15.71
CA VAL A 213 25.61 -17.66 -16.87
C VAL A 213 25.38 -16.73 -18.04
N ASP A 214 26.18 -16.88 -19.08
CA ASP A 214 26.04 -16.13 -20.32
C ASP A 214 25.06 -16.82 -21.26
N GLN A 215 24.11 -16.06 -21.77
CA GLN A 215 23.26 -16.48 -22.86
C GLN A 215 23.84 -15.93 -24.17
N VAL A 216 24.34 -16.81 -25.03
CA VAL A 216 24.95 -16.49 -26.34
C VAL A 216 23.90 -16.69 -27.44
#